data_b69df62e205047d568eef6461aaa0f8e
#
_entry.id   b69df62e205047d568eef6461aaa0f8e
#
_cell.length_a   1.000
_cell.length_b   1.000
_cell.length_c   1.000
_cell.angle_alpha   90.00
_cell.angle_beta   90.00
_cell.angle_gamma   90.00
#
_symmetry.space_group_name_H-M   'P 1'
#
loop_
_entity.id
_entity.type
_entity.pdbx_description
1 polymer ?
#
loop_
_entity_poly.entity_id
_entity_poly.type
_entity_poly.pdbx_seq_one_letter_code
_entity_poly.pdbx_strand_id
1 'polypeptide(L)'
;SSDLKNFFVVCQNITIIPTLHSLLSQGQVKIDGFLAPGHVSMVIGSEPYQELCDTYHKPFVITGFEPLDILQAILMLVTQIVEKRCEVENQYKRIVHQHGNELAQQAISEVFRLKASSEWRGLGEIAESGVELTDDYQCFDAEAHFACQPHQVADDPDSRCGDVLIGKCKPADCPLFAKKCNPDNAYGALMVSSEGACAAYYQYRRE
;
A
#
# COMPACT_ATOMS: atom_id res chain seq x y z
N SER A 1 -12.71 2.39 28.69
CA SER A 1 -13.11 3.75 28.31
C SER A 1 -12.07 4.72 28.82
N SER A 2 -11.33 5.33 27.91
CA SER A 2 -10.36 6.35 28.28
C SER A 2 -11.08 7.71 28.35
N ASP A 3 -11.05 8.36 29.51
CA ASP A 3 -11.49 9.77 29.67
C ASP A 3 -10.54 10.78 29.00
N LEU A 4 -9.86 10.36 27.91
CA LEU A 4 -8.93 11.22 27.20
C LEU A 4 -9.72 12.30 26.45
N LYS A 5 -9.47 13.57 26.78
CA LYS A 5 -10.12 14.74 26.16
C LYS A 5 -9.22 15.50 25.18
N ASN A 6 -7.96 15.12 25.10
CA ASN A 6 -6.91 15.79 24.32
C ASN A 6 -6.21 14.86 23.33
N PHE A 7 -6.87 13.77 22.94
CA PHE A 7 -6.37 12.81 21.96
C PHE A 7 -7.38 12.70 20.82
N PHE A 8 -6.93 12.86 19.59
CA PHE A 8 -7.73 12.73 18.40
C PHE A 8 -6.97 11.96 17.32
N VAL A 9 -7.69 11.31 16.43
CA VAL A 9 -7.15 10.52 15.32
C VAL A 9 -7.59 11.13 14.00
N VAL A 10 -6.65 11.40 13.11
CA VAL A 10 -6.91 11.66 11.70
C VAL A 10 -6.86 10.30 10.98
N CYS A 11 -8.02 9.79 10.57
CA CYS A 11 -8.13 8.44 10.03
C CYS A 11 -7.92 8.42 8.51
N GLN A 12 -6.66 8.43 8.07
CA GLN A 12 -6.25 8.36 6.66
C GLN A 12 -5.54 7.04 6.31
N ASN A 13 -5.78 6.00 7.13
CA ASN A 13 -5.19 4.69 6.90
C ASN A 13 -5.89 3.98 5.75
N ILE A 14 -5.08 3.32 4.93
CA ILE A 14 -5.53 2.60 3.73
C ILE A 14 -5.27 1.11 3.86
N THR A 15 -6.04 0.30 3.16
CA THR A 15 -5.98 -1.16 3.18
C THR A 15 -5.39 -1.70 1.88
N ILE A 16 -4.52 -2.72 1.99
CA ILE A 16 -3.76 -3.21 0.82
C ILE A 16 -4.55 -4.19 -0.04
N ILE A 17 -5.32 -5.09 0.55
CA ILE A 17 -5.98 -6.18 -0.20
C ILE A 17 -7.05 -5.65 -1.17
N PRO A 18 -8.01 -4.78 -0.76
CA PRO A 18 -8.97 -4.19 -1.70
C PRO A 18 -8.29 -3.36 -2.79
N THR A 19 -7.19 -2.70 -2.48
CA THR A 19 -6.42 -1.92 -3.45
C THR A 19 -5.79 -2.82 -4.50
N LEU A 20 -5.18 -3.93 -4.11
CA LEU A 20 -4.62 -4.90 -5.05
C LEU A 20 -5.71 -5.53 -5.93
N HIS A 21 -6.88 -5.86 -5.37
CA HIS A 21 -8.04 -6.30 -6.14
C HIS A 21 -8.45 -5.28 -7.20
N SER A 22 -8.61 -4.03 -6.80
CA SER A 22 -8.99 -2.95 -7.73
C SER A 22 -7.97 -2.77 -8.84
N LEU A 23 -6.68 -2.79 -8.53
CA LEU A 23 -5.61 -2.66 -9.50
C LEU A 23 -5.55 -3.84 -10.48
N LEU A 24 -5.59 -5.05 -9.95
CA LEU A 24 -5.44 -6.28 -10.76
C LEU A 24 -6.67 -6.56 -11.62
N SER A 25 -7.88 -6.22 -11.15
CA SER A 25 -9.13 -6.39 -11.91
C SER A 25 -9.20 -5.53 -13.17
N GLN A 26 -8.51 -4.40 -13.20
CA GLN A 26 -8.49 -3.51 -14.38
C GLN A 26 -7.71 -4.09 -15.58
N GLY A 27 -6.93 -5.15 -15.38
CA GLY A 27 -6.15 -5.81 -16.44
C GLY A 27 -5.03 -4.97 -17.07
N GLN A 28 -4.77 -3.78 -16.52
CA GLN A 28 -3.78 -2.83 -17.05
C GLN A 28 -2.41 -2.90 -16.37
N VAL A 29 -2.31 -3.69 -15.29
CA VAL A 29 -1.10 -3.80 -14.47
C VAL A 29 -0.03 -4.59 -15.21
N LYS A 30 1.13 -3.96 -15.43
CA LYS A 30 2.31 -4.57 -16.06
C LYS A 30 3.34 -4.98 -14.99
N ILE A 31 2.89 -5.77 -14.04
CA ILE A 31 3.69 -6.30 -12.94
C ILE A 31 3.58 -7.82 -12.99
N ASP A 32 4.71 -8.51 -12.90
CA ASP A 32 4.75 -9.97 -13.03
C ASP A 32 4.55 -10.69 -11.68
N GLY A 33 4.81 -10.00 -10.56
CA GLY A 33 4.60 -10.54 -9.22
C GLY A 33 4.84 -9.48 -8.14
N PHE A 34 4.58 -9.82 -6.89
CA PHE A 34 4.56 -8.88 -5.78
C PHE A 34 5.43 -9.31 -4.60
N LEU A 35 6.17 -8.36 -4.05
CA LEU A 35 6.75 -8.46 -2.71
C LEU A 35 5.77 -7.86 -1.72
N ALA A 36 5.15 -8.70 -0.89
CA ALA A 36 4.19 -8.27 0.11
C ALA A 36 4.86 -7.80 1.41
N PRO A 37 4.39 -6.69 2.02
CA PRO A 37 5.05 -6.08 3.17
C PRO A 37 4.89 -6.92 4.44
N GLY A 38 6.00 -7.35 5.03
CA GLY A 38 6.00 -8.18 6.23
C GLY A 38 5.31 -7.55 7.44
N HIS A 39 5.44 -6.23 7.64
CA HIS A 39 4.80 -5.54 8.76
C HIS A 39 3.26 -5.54 8.67
N VAL A 40 2.69 -5.40 7.49
CA VAL A 40 1.25 -5.56 7.29
C VAL A 40 0.86 -7.03 7.45
N SER A 41 1.63 -7.92 6.82
CA SER A 41 1.34 -9.36 6.82
C SER A 41 1.45 -10.00 8.21
N MET A 42 2.25 -9.45 9.15
CA MET A 42 2.24 -9.95 10.52
C MET A 42 0.91 -9.68 11.24
N VAL A 43 0.14 -8.69 10.79
CA VAL A 43 -1.20 -8.40 11.33
C VAL A 43 -2.26 -9.22 10.60
N ILE A 44 -2.31 -9.13 9.26
CA ILE A 44 -3.38 -9.73 8.46
C ILE A 44 -3.15 -11.20 8.08
N GLY A 45 -1.93 -11.69 8.20
CA GLY A 45 -1.53 -13.04 7.77
C GLY A 45 -1.14 -13.12 6.30
N SER A 46 -0.80 -14.35 5.88
CA SER A 46 -0.53 -14.67 4.47
C SER A 46 -1.77 -15.07 3.69
N GLU A 47 -2.82 -15.51 4.37
CA GLU A 47 -4.04 -16.04 3.75
C GLU A 47 -4.76 -15.05 2.81
N PRO A 48 -4.90 -13.73 3.13
CA PRO A 48 -5.57 -12.79 2.24
C PRO A 48 -4.92 -12.63 0.86
N TYR A 49 -3.62 -12.92 0.73
CA TYR A 49 -2.93 -12.89 -0.57
C TYR A 49 -3.24 -14.10 -1.44
N GLN A 50 -3.74 -15.20 -0.85
CA GLN A 50 -4.04 -16.43 -1.60
C GLN A 50 -5.16 -16.21 -2.62
N GLU A 51 -6.22 -15.51 -2.23
CA GLU A 51 -7.33 -15.18 -3.13
C GLU A 51 -6.85 -14.33 -4.32
N LEU A 52 -5.96 -13.36 -4.08
CA LEU A 52 -5.37 -12.54 -5.14
C LEU A 52 -4.52 -13.39 -6.10
N CYS A 53 -3.72 -14.29 -5.55
CA CYS A 53 -2.87 -15.19 -6.33
C CYS A 53 -3.71 -16.11 -7.21
N ASP A 54 -4.74 -16.74 -6.66
CA ASP A 54 -5.62 -17.66 -7.35
C ASP A 54 -6.45 -16.97 -8.43
N THR A 55 -6.94 -15.76 -8.15
CA THR A 55 -7.80 -15.00 -9.07
C THR A 55 -7.02 -14.38 -10.22
N TYR A 56 -5.89 -13.76 -9.93
CA TYR A 56 -5.16 -12.95 -10.92
C TYR A 56 -3.91 -13.63 -11.47
N HIS A 57 -3.59 -14.82 -11.00
CA HIS A 57 -2.41 -15.60 -11.40
C HIS A 57 -1.11 -14.79 -11.31
N LYS A 58 -0.96 -14.08 -10.19
CA LYS A 58 0.25 -13.32 -9.86
C LYS A 58 0.90 -13.90 -8.60
N PRO A 59 2.20 -14.26 -8.63
CA PRO A 59 2.89 -14.75 -7.46
C PRO A 59 3.13 -13.64 -6.43
N PHE A 60 3.06 -14.02 -5.15
CA PHE A 60 3.34 -13.14 -4.01
C PHE A 60 4.44 -13.76 -3.16
N VAL A 61 5.37 -12.92 -2.69
CA VAL A 61 6.34 -13.31 -1.67
C VAL A 61 6.30 -12.31 -0.53
N ILE A 62 5.94 -12.76 0.67
CA ILE A 62 5.96 -11.93 1.87
C ILE A 62 7.39 -11.82 2.36
N THR A 63 7.88 -10.60 2.61
CA THR A 63 9.27 -10.33 2.97
C THR A 63 9.41 -9.46 4.19
N GLY A 64 10.51 -9.69 4.96
CA GLY A 64 11.03 -8.71 5.91
C GLY A 64 11.66 -7.52 5.19
N PHE A 65 12.25 -6.62 5.96
CA PHE A 65 12.80 -5.36 5.44
C PHE A 65 14.34 -5.31 5.50
N GLU A 66 14.98 -6.35 6.03
CA GLU A 66 16.43 -6.43 6.04
C GLU A 66 16.96 -6.76 4.64
N PRO A 67 18.17 -6.30 4.28
CA PRO A 67 18.72 -6.51 2.95
C PRO A 67 18.73 -7.99 2.52
N LEU A 68 19.03 -8.89 3.43
CA LEU A 68 19.03 -10.34 3.15
C LEU A 68 17.62 -10.89 2.93
N ASP A 69 16.65 -10.45 3.72
CA ASP A 69 15.24 -10.81 3.54
C ASP A 69 14.74 -10.42 2.15
N ILE A 70 15.03 -9.18 1.76
CA ILE A 70 14.61 -8.64 0.46
C ILE A 70 15.28 -9.41 -0.69
N LEU A 71 16.59 -9.67 -0.61
CA LEU A 71 17.31 -10.44 -1.64
C LEU A 71 16.77 -11.88 -1.78
N GLN A 72 16.48 -12.53 -0.66
CA GLN A 72 15.88 -13.86 -0.68
C GLN A 72 14.47 -13.83 -1.27
N ALA A 73 13.64 -12.85 -0.90
CA ALA A 73 12.30 -12.72 -1.43
C ALA A 73 12.30 -12.43 -2.94
N ILE A 74 13.23 -11.60 -3.43
CA ILE A 74 13.42 -11.37 -4.86
C ILE A 74 13.80 -12.67 -5.56
N LEU A 75 14.74 -13.44 -5.01
CA LEU A 75 15.12 -14.74 -5.58
C LEU A 75 13.93 -15.68 -5.66
N MET A 76 13.14 -15.81 -4.57
CA MET A 76 11.93 -16.64 -4.54
C MET A 76 10.92 -16.20 -5.60
N LEU A 77 10.65 -14.90 -5.71
CA LEU A 77 9.71 -14.35 -6.68
C LEU A 77 10.15 -14.58 -8.12
N VAL A 78 11.41 -14.31 -8.44
CA VAL A 78 11.99 -14.54 -9.77
C VAL A 78 11.96 -16.02 -10.11
N THR A 79 12.25 -16.91 -9.16
CA THR A 79 12.16 -18.36 -9.36
C THR A 79 10.74 -18.77 -9.72
N GLN A 80 9.72 -18.31 -9.00
CA GLN A 80 8.32 -18.59 -9.36
C GLN A 80 7.98 -18.13 -10.77
N ILE A 81 8.40 -16.91 -11.15
CA ILE A 81 8.14 -16.35 -12.49
C ILE A 81 8.80 -17.21 -13.58
N VAL A 82 10.05 -17.60 -13.40
CA VAL A 82 10.79 -18.45 -14.37
C VAL A 82 10.18 -19.84 -14.48
N GLU A 83 9.75 -20.42 -13.38
CA GLU A 83 9.10 -21.74 -13.33
C GLU A 83 7.62 -21.70 -13.69
N LYS A 84 7.07 -20.52 -13.95
CA LYS A 84 5.64 -20.26 -14.23
C LYS A 84 4.73 -20.79 -13.11
N ARG A 85 5.19 -20.73 -11.87
CA ARG A 85 4.39 -20.99 -10.67
C ARG A 85 3.68 -19.73 -10.22
N CYS A 86 2.57 -19.90 -9.53
CA CYS A 86 1.82 -18.82 -8.91
C CYS A 86 1.40 -19.27 -7.50
N GLU A 87 2.15 -18.85 -6.52
CA GLU A 87 1.97 -19.25 -5.11
C GLU A 87 2.17 -18.04 -4.21
N VAL A 88 1.63 -18.13 -3.00
CA VAL A 88 1.95 -17.21 -1.91
C VAL A 88 3.06 -17.81 -1.07
N GLU A 89 4.28 -17.34 -1.25
CA GLU A 89 5.42 -17.77 -0.44
C GLU A 89 5.70 -16.77 0.68
N ASN A 90 6.13 -17.28 1.83
CA ASN A 90 6.46 -16.47 2.99
C ASN A 90 7.94 -16.61 3.33
N GLN A 91 8.75 -15.61 2.96
CA GLN A 91 10.15 -15.54 3.38
C GLN A 91 10.28 -15.16 4.87
N TYR A 92 9.30 -14.37 5.39
CA TYR A 92 9.35 -13.83 6.74
C TYR A 92 8.64 -14.72 7.78
N LYS A 93 8.82 -16.06 7.66
CA LYS A 93 8.15 -17.08 8.48
C LYS A 93 8.40 -16.94 9.98
N ARG A 94 9.50 -16.27 10.37
CA ARG A 94 9.84 -16.05 11.79
C ARG A 94 8.83 -15.11 12.50
N ILE A 95 8.07 -14.33 11.75
CA ILE A 95 7.13 -13.33 12.28
C ILE A 95 5.72 -13.51 11.68
N VAL A 96 5.62 -13.77 10.38
CA VAL A 96 4.33 -13.82 9.68
C VAL A 96 3.76 -15.23 9.73
N HIS A 97 2.55 -15.37 10.27
CA HIS A 97 1.76 -16.60 10.32
C HIS A 97 0.61 -16.54 9.32
N GLN A 98 0.01 -17.70 9.02
CA GLN A 98 -1.07 -17.80 8.03
C GLN A 98 -2.25 -16.88 8.34
N HIS A 99 -2.74 -16.89 9.58
CA HIS A 99 -3.90 -16.11 10.01
C HIS A 99 -3.53 -14.75 10.65
N GLY A 100 -2.23 -14.40 10.67
CA GLY A 100 -1.75 -13.15 11.26
C GLY A 100 -1.83 -13.10 12.78
N ASN A 101 -2.10 -11.92 13.32
CA ASN A 101 -2.23 -11.67 14.75
C ASN A 101 -3.70 -11.39 15.10
N GLU A 102 -4.40 -12.39 15.61
CA GLU A 102 -5.83 -12.32 15.95
C GLU A 102 -6.16 -11.22 16.96
N LEU A 103 -5.30 -11.01 17.97
CA LEU A 103 -5.51 -9.96 18.96
C LEU A 103 -5.42 -8.55 18.33
N ALA A 104 -4.47 -8.36 17.42
CA ALA A 104 -4.37 -7.11 16.69
C ALA A 104 -5.56 -6.89 15.75
N GLN A 105 -6.01 -7.94 15.06
CA GLN A 105 -7.19 -7.89 14.19
C GLN A 105 -8.46 -7.57 14.98
N GLN A 106 -8.64 -8.17 16.16
CA GLN A 106 -9.76 -7.87 17.07
C GLN A 106 -9.73 -6.41 17.52
N ALA A 107 -8.57 -5.91 17.96
CA ALA A 107 -8.43 -4.51 18.36
C ALA A 107 -8.70 -3.54 17.20
N ILE A 108 -8.25 -3.88 15.98
CA ILE A 108 -8.53 -3.08 14.78
C ILE A 108 -10.04 -3.08 14.49
N SER A 109 -10.71 -4.23 14.51
CA SER A 109 -12.14 -4.31 14.22
C SER A 109 -13.02 -3.67 15.30
N GLU A 110 -12.54 -3.55 16.54
CA GLU A 110 -13.22 -2.81 17.60
C GLU A 110 -13.21 -1.30 17.32
N VAL A 111 -12.05 -0.78 16.89
CA VAL A 111 -11.84 0.67 16.76
C VAL A 111 -12.19 1.18 15.37
N PHE A 112 -11.95 0.37 14.33
CA PHE A 112 -12.08 0.79 12.92
C PHE A 112 -13.06 -0.09 12.15
N ARG A 113 -13.72 0.54 11.18
CA ARG A 113 -14.48 -0.16 10.13
C ARG A 113 -14.01 0.29 8.75
N LEU A 114 -14.29 -0.50 7.72
CA LEU A 114 -13.97 -0.13 6.34
C LEU A 114 -14.82 1.06 5.89
N LYS A 115 -14.19 2.02 5.22
CA LYS A 115 -14.88 3.07 4.46
C LYS A 115 -15.46 2.47 3.18
N ALA A 116 -16.59 3.00 2.72
CA ALA A 116 -17.18 2.60 1.44
C ALA A 116 -16.21 2.83 0.26
N SER A 117 -15.45 3.92 0.29
CA SER A 117 -14.35 4.18 -0.65
C SER A 117 -13.31 5.11 -0.03
N SER A 118 -12.12 5.14 -0.63
CA SER A 118 -11.07 6.10 -0.28
C SER A 118 -10.35 6.56 -1.53
N GLU A 119 -9.98 7.85 -1.54
CA GLU A 119 -9.24 8.44 -2.64
C GLU A 119 -7.75 8.09 -2.55
N TRP A 120 -7.22 7.55 -3.64
CA TRP A 120 -5.79 7.23 -3.81
C TRP A 120 -5.19 8.17 -4.84
N ARG A 121 -4.20 8.95 -4.45
CA ARG A 121 -3.52 9.84 -5.39
C ARG A 121 -2.89 9.05 -6.54
N GLY A 122 -3.27 9.43 -7.76
CA GLY A 122 -2.85 8.77 -8.99
C GLY A 122 -3.64 7.53 -9.39
N LEU A 123 -4.56 7.03 -8.54
CA LEU A 123 -5.40 5.85 -8.83
C LEU A 123 -6.91 6.15 -8.74
N GLY A 124 -7.29 7.31 -8.14
CA GLY A 124 -8.68 7.69 -7.95
C GLY A 124 -9.35 6.98 -6.78
N GLU A 125 -10.67 6.89 -6.82
CA GLU A 125 -11.51 6.27 -5.78
C GLU A 125 -11.41 4.74 -5.85
N ILE A 126 -11.12 4.11 -4.73
CA ILE A 126 -11.06 2.66 -4.58
C ILE A 126 -12.00 2.22 -3.47
N ALA A 127 -12.93 1.32 -3.78
CA ALA A 127 -13.88 0.80 -2.82
C ALA A 127 -13.19 0.01 -1.70
N GLU A 128 -13.68 0.15 -0.47
CA GLU A 128 -13.23 -0.58 0.73
C GLU A 128 -11.72 -0.48 1.03
N SER A 129 -11.06 0.52 0.45
CA SER A 129 -9.60 0.69 0.55
C SER A 129 -9.12 1.60 1.66
N GLY A 130 -10.00 2.03 2.54
CA GLY A 130 -9.66 2.82 3.72
C GLY A 130 -10.42 2.39 4.95
N VAL A 131 -10.09 2.99 6.09
CA VAL A 131 -10.77 2.74 7.35
C VAL A 131 -11.25 4.05 7.98
N GLU A 132 -12.30 3.98 8.76
CA GLU A 132 -12.83 5.05 9.59
C GLU A 132 -13.11 4.53 11.00
N LEU A 133 -13.26 5.43 11.97
CA LEU A 133 -13.58 5.04 13.33
C LEU A 133 -15.00 4.47 13.42
N THR A 134 -15.18 3.43 14.23
CA THR A 134 -16.51 2.92 14.58
C THR A 134 -17.28 3.94 15.43
N ASP A 135 -18.59 3.80 15.54
CA ASP A 135 -19.46 4.76 16.24
C ASP A 135 -19.04 4.96 17.71
N ASP A 136 -18.55 3.92 18.37
CA ASP A 136 -18.06 3.97 19.75
C ASP A 136 -16.79 4.83 19.93
N TYR A 137 -16.04 5.03 18.85
CA TYR A 137 -14.79 5.80 18.84
C TYR A 137 -14.88 7.13 18.07
N GLN A 138 -16.05 7.48 17.53
CA GLN A 138 -16.29 8.74 16.78
C GLN A 138 -15.91 10.00 17.56
N CYS A 139 -16.00 9.96 18.89
CA CYS A 139 -15.60 11.10 19.72
C CYS A 139 -14.09 11.46 19.61
N PHE A 140 -13.28 10.56 19.05
CA PHE A 140 -11.86 10.77 18.79
C PHE A 140 -11.56 11.21 17.35
N ASP A 141 -12.57 11.35 16.49
CA ASP A 141 -12.37 11.77 15.10
C ASP A 141 -11.96 13.25 15.04
N ALA A 142 -10.71 13.47 14.62
CA ALA A 142 -10.15 14.81 14.47
C ALA A 142 -10.85 15.62 13.36
N GLU A 143 -11.23 14.97 12.26
CA GLU A 143 -11.86 15.66 11.12
C GLU A 143 -13.25 16.17 11.51
N ALA A 144 -14.01 15.36 12.24
CA ALA A 144 -15.33 15.76 12.77
C ALA A 144 -15.20 16.82 13.87
N HIS A 145 -14.22 16.63 14.80
CA HIS A 145 -14.06 17.52 15.95
C HIS A 145 -13.58 18.92 15.57
N PHE A 146 -12.63 19.03 14.65
CA PHE A 146 -12.04 20.31 14.23
C PHE A 146 -12.69 20.86 12.96
N ALA A 147 -13.76 20.25 12.44
CA ALA A 147 -14.45 20.65 11.21
C ALA A 147 -13.47 20.90 10.05
N CYS A 148 -12.51 19.99 9.88
CA CYS A 148 -11.50 20.08 8.83
C CYS A 148 -12.15 20.13 7.46
N GLN A 149 -11.81 21.14 6.65
CA GLN A 149 -12.25 21.20 5.27
C GLN A 149 -11.28 20.35 4.42
N PRO A 150 -11.77 19.33 3.71
CA PRO A 150 -10.92 18.56 2.80
C PRO A 150 -10.38 19.48 1.71
N HIS A 151 -9.06 19.52 1.56
CA HIS A 151 -8.41 20.29 0.51
C HIS A 151 -8.08 19.33 -0.63
N GLN A 152 -8.92 19.31 -1.66
CA GLN A 152 -8.63 18.54 -2.87
C GLN A 152 -7.57 19.28 -3.69
N VAL A 153 -6.39 18.71 -3.76
CA VAL A 153 -5.34 19.16 -4.68
C VAL A 153 -5.38 18.25 -5.89
N ALA A 154 -5.80 18.79 -7.03
CA ALA A 154 -5.79 18.05 -8.28
C ALA A 154 -4.36 17.62 -8.63
N ASP A 155 -4.20 16.40 -9.14
CA ASP A 155 -2.93 15.95 -9.67
C ASP A 155 -2.52 16.83 -10.88
N ASP A 156 -1.22 17.11 -10.99
CA ASP A 156 -0.67 17.80 -12.16
C ASP A 156 -0.95 16.94 -13.41
N PRO A 157 -1.53 17.48 -14.47
CA PRO A 157 -1.90 16.72 -15.68
C PRO A 157 -0.71 16.03 -16.36
N ASP A 158 0.50 16.53 -16.14
CA ASP A 158 1.73 15.90 -16.64
C ASP A 158 2.26 14.80 -15.71
N SER A 159 1.62 14.58 -14.54
CA SER A 159 2.02 13.56 -13.59
C SER A 159 1.69 12.15 -14.10
N ARG A 160 2.67 11.25 -14.02
CA ARG A 160 2.51 9.83 -14.38
C ARG A 160 2.59 8.90 -13.17
N CYS A 161 2.23 9.40 -11.99
CA CYS A 161 2.28 8.63 -10.74
C CYS A 161 1.50 7.32 -10.84
N GLY A 162 0.27 7.34 -11.33
CA GLY A 162 -0.56 6.16 -11.52
C GLY A 162 0.08 5.13 -12.49
N ASP A 163 0.66 5.60 -13.59
CA ASP A 163 1.34 4.73 -14.56
C ASP A 163 2.58 4.05 -13.96
N VAL A 164 3.32 4.76 -13.09
CA VAL A 164 4.47 4.17 -12.38
C VAL A 164 4.00 3.10 -11.40
N LEU A 165 2.92 3.36 -10.63
CA LEU A 165 2.35 2.41 -9.67
C LEU A 165 1.94 1.09 -10.31
N ILE A 166 1.38 1.13 -11.51
CA ILE A 166 0.92 -0.07 -12.23
C ILE A 166 1.99 -0.65 -13.18
N GLY A 167 3.22 -0.15 -13.13
CA GLY A 167 4.34 -0.67 -13.90
C GLY A 167 4.32 -0.33 -15.39
N LYS A 168 3.48 0.61 -15.85
CA LYS A 168 3.42 1.05 -17.26
C LYS A 168 4.63 1.86 -17.68
N CYS A 169 5.24 2.61 -16.77
CA CYS A 169 6.45 3.38 -17.03
C CYS A 169 7.35 3.42 -15.79
N LYS A 170 8.61 3.77 -16.00
CA LYS A 170 9.57 4.00 -14.91
C LYS A 170 9.47 5.45 -14.42
N PRO A 171 9.92 5.77 -13.18
CA PRO A 171 9.94 7.13 -12.68
C PRO A 171 10.61 8.13 -13.65
N ALA A 172 11.70 7.74 -14.30
CA ALA A 172 12.43 8.59 -15.25
C ALA A 172 11.65 8.93 -16.53
N ASP A 173 10.62 8.16 -16.86
CA ASP A 173 9.77 8.41 -18.03
C ASP A 173 8.70 9.49 -17.76
N CYS A 174 8.54 9.91 -16.49
CA CYS A 174 7.62 10.98 -16.11
C CYS A 174 8.23 12.36 -16.49
N PRO A 175 7.51 13.22 -17.23
CA PRO A 175 8.02 14.53 -17.64
C PRO A 175 8.42 15.43 -16.47
N LEU A 176 7.82 15.25 -15.31
CA LEU A 176 8.08 16.05 -14.11
C LEU A 176 9.27 15.54 -13.30
N PHE A 177 9.68 14.27 -13.47
CA PHE A 177 10.70 13.61 -12.66
C PHE A 177 12.04 14.33 -12.72
N ALA A 178 12.66 14.56 -11.56
CA ALA A 178 13.95 15.26 -11.36
C ALA A 178 14.02 16.68 -11.95
N LYS A 179 12.86 17.25 -12.33
CA LYS A 179 12.72 18.63 -12.79
C LYS A 179 11.86 19.41 -11.80
N LYS A 180 10.53 19.46 -12.07
CA LYS A 180 9.57 20.08 -11.14
C LYS A 180 9.30 19.18 -9.92
N CYS A 181 9.29 17.85 -10.12
CA CYS A 181 9.02 16.86 -9.09
C CYS A 181 10.33 16.27 -8.56
N ASN A 182 10.67 16.60 -7.33
CA ASN A 182 11.84 16.14 -6.59
C ASN A 182 11.48 16.04 -5.09
N PRO A 183 12.34 15.51 -4.21
CA PRO A 183 12.04 15.36 -2.79
C PRO A 183 11.68 16.66 -2.06
N ASP A 184 12.23 17.79 -2.48
CA ASP A 184 11.97 19.12 -1.88
C ASP A 184 10.65 19.73 -2.40
N ASN A 185 10.17 19.25 -3.56
CA ASN A 185 8.95 19.73 -4.21
C ASN A 185 8.19 18.56 -4.85
N ALA A 186 7.53 17.77 -4.03
CA ALA A 186 6.85 16.55 -4.46
C ALA A 186 5.49 16.86 -5.11
N TYR A 187 5.38 16.68 -6.43
CA TYR A 187 4.13 16.79 -7.18
C TYR A 187 3.28 15.51 -7.09
N GLY A 188 3.91 14.35 -7.14
CA GLY A 188 3.22 13.06 -7.10
C GLY A 188 3.43 12.32 -5.79
N ALA A 189 2.45 11.51 -5.38
CA ALA A 189 2.46 10.76 -4.13
C ALA A 189 3.74 9.91 -3.94
N LEU A 190 4.28 9.35 -5.02
CA LEU A 190 5.47 8.50 -4.99
C LEU A 190 6.79 9.26 -4.74
N MET A 191 6.76 10.60 -4.69
CA MET A 191 7.91 11.44 -4.38
C MET A 191 7.85 12.02 -2.96
N VAL A 192 6.68 11.97 -2.31
CA VAL A 192 6.45 12.58 -0.97
C VAL A 192 7.25 11.87 0.12
N SER A 193 7.31 10.54 0.07
CA SER A 193 8.02 9.72 1.05
C SER A 193 9.30 9.15 0.44
N SER A 194 10.35 9.02 1.25
CA SER A 194 11.60 8.33 0.86
C SER A 194 11.39 6.86 0.49
N GLU A 195 10.29 6.26 0.92
CA GLU A 195 9.89 4.89 0.58
C GLU A 195 9.12 4.81 -0.74
N GLY A 196 8.70 5.95 -1.29
CA GLY A 196 8.02 6.00 -2.58
C GLY A 196 8.93 5.64 -3.74
N ALA A 197 8.40 4.95 -4.75
CA ALA A 197 9.18 4.46 -5.89
C ALA A 197 9.94 5.59 -6.61
N CYS A 198 9.34 6.77 -6.78
CA CYS A 198 9.98 7.90 -7.42
C CYS A 198 11.10 8.49 -6.54
N ALA A 199 10.88 8.62 -5.24
CA ALA A 199 11.88 9.15 -4.31
C ALA A 199 13.10 8.21 -4.21
N ALA A 200 12.85 6.90 -4.06
CA ALA A 200 13.91 5.90 -4.06
C ALA A 200 14.69 5.90 -5.39
N TYR A 201 13.98 5.99 -6.52
CA TYR A 201 14.62 6.05 -7.82
C TYR A 201 15.46 7.32 -7.99
N TYR A 202 15.00 8.46 -7.49
CA TYR A 202 15.73 9.72 -7.49
C TYR A 202 17.03 9.63 -6.68
N GLN A 203 16.95 9.00 -5.51
CA GLN A 203 18.09 8.92 -4.57
C GLN A 203 19.14 7.89 -4.99
N TYR A 204 18.72 6.74 -5.55
CA TYR A 204 19.61 5.60 -5.75
C TYR A 204 19.93 5.28 -7.21
N ARG A 205 19.32 5.98 -8.16
CA ARG A 205 19.67 5.81 -9.58
C ARG A 205 21.11 6.22 -9.80
N ARG A 206 21.95 5.26 -10.16
CA ARG A 206 23.25 5.54 -10.74
C ARG A 206 23.04 5.77 -12.25
N GLU A 207 23.57 6.88 -12.76
CA GLU A 207 23.61 7.15 -14.20
C GLU A 207 24.49 6.12 -14.92
#